data_2466e7c2ae1e3aa993689e23dd4ab3b3
#
_entry.id   2466e7c2ae1e3aa993689e23dd4ab3b3
#
_cell.length_a   1.000
_cell.length_b   1.000
_cell.length_c   1.000
_cell.angle_alpha   90.00
_cell.angle_beta   90.00
_cell.angle_gamma   90.00
#
_symmetry.space_group_name_H-M   'P 1'
#
loop_
_entity.id
_entity.type
_entity.pdbx_description
1 polymer ?
#
loop_
_entity_poly.entity_id
_entity_poly.type
_entity_poly.pdbx_seq_one_letter_code
_entity_poly.pdbx_strand_id
1 'polypeptide(L)'
;NSLLEKGIINGATSNPAIFKAAFASPAYKQIIQNSNKRHPKDLYEILATQDIKIAACKMLKNYANGDDGFVSIEVDPNLSGETAATIEEGIRLHNLISMPNVMIKIPATKEGYEAMSALMARGISVNATLIFSPDQAKNCLEAFKEGSKAYASRFVDTTMPKGVISVFVSRFDRKLDETMAAKSLPTGQIGIMNAANIYHIIEDFGLENVRTLFASTGVKGGGLRGDYYVRELMYKNSINTAPIE
;
A
#
# COMPACT_ATOMS: atom_id res chain seq x y z
N ASN A 1 12.03 -14.82 1.83
CA ASN A 1 13.37 -14.65 2.43
C ASN A 1 14.45 -14.45 1.36
N SER A 2 14.51 -15.30 0.33
CA SER A 2 15.57 -15.24 -0.69
C SER A 2 15.67 -13.91 -1.45
N LEU A 3 14.56 -13.22 -1.70
CA LEU A 3 14.56 -11.93 -2.40
C LEU A 3 15.09 -10.80 -1.51
N LEU A 4 14.73 -10.80 -0.24
CA LEU A 4 15.25 -9.82 0.73
C LEU A 4 16.75 -10.04 0.99
N GLU A 5 17.18 -11.28 1.19
CA GLU A 5 18.59 -11.64 1.41
C GLU A 5 19.48 -11.28 0.21
N LYS A 6 18.94 -11.34 -1.00
CA LYS A 6 19.63 -10.90 -2.23
C LYS A 6 19.57 -9.40 -2.48
N GLY A 7 18.92 -8.63 -1.61
CA GLY A 7 18.75 -7.18 -1.80
C GLY A 7 17.85 -6.79 -2.99
N ILE A 8 16.99 -7.71 -3.44
CA ILE A 8 16.10 -7.47 -4.60
C ILE A 8 14.86 -6.67 -4.18
N ILE A 9 14.40 -6.88 -2.94
CA ILE A 9 13.27 -6.14 -2.35
C ILE A 9 13.68 -5.52 -1.03
N ASN A 10 13.12 -4.35 -0.72
CA ASN A 10 13.32 -3.62 0.53
C ASN A 10 12.00 -3.19 1.17
N GLY A 11 10.88 -3.71 0.73
CA GLY A 11 9.56 -3.46 1.30
C GLY A 11 8.55 -4.51 0.84
N ALA A 12 7.39 -4.54 1.49
CA ALA A 12 6.29 -5.42 1.09
C ALA A 12 4.92 -4.77 1.32
N THR A 13 3.99 -5.06 0.44
CA THR A 13 2.59 -4.69 0.61
C THR A 13 1.71 -5.93 0.65
N SER A 14 0.64 -5.87 1.41
CA SER A 14 -0.37 -6.90 1.45
C SER A 14 -1.75 -6.37 1.04
N ASN A 15 -2.65 -7.27 0.79
CA ASN A 15 -4.07 -7.02 0.61
C ASN A 15 -4.86 -8.30 0.91
N PRO A 16 -6.20 -8.22 1.09
CA PRO A 16 -7.01 -9.39 1.42
C PRO A 16 -6.90 -10.55 0.41
N ALA A 17 -6.70 -10.27 -0.88
CA ALA A 17 -6.58 -11.33 -1.90
C ALA A 17 -5.27 -12.11 -1.77
N ILE A 18 -4.16 -11.44 -1.42
CA ILE A 18 -2.88 -12.08 -1.14
C ILE A 18 -3.00 -13.02 0.06
N PHE A 19 -3.59 -12.57 1.16
CA PHE A 19 -3.82 -13.41 2.33
C PHE A 19 -4.76 -14.58 2.03
N LYS A 20 -5.85 -14.35 1.28
CA LYS A 20 -6.75 -15.42 0.85
C LYS A 20 -6.00 -16.53 0.10
N ALA A 21 -5.13 -16.18 -0.82
CA ALA A 21 -4.31 -17.13 -1.57
C ALA A 21 -3.29 -17.84 -0.67
N ALA A 22 -2.60 -17.10 0.21
CA ALA A 22 -1.64 -17.66 1.16
C ALA A 22 -2.30 -18.67 2.12
N PHE A 23 -3.42 -18.32 2.73
CA PHE A 23 -4.12 -19.16 3.71
C PHE A 23 -4.75 -20.41 3.10
N ALA A 24 -4.97 -20.45 1.79
CA ALA A 24 -5.36 -21.65 1.06
C ALA A 24 -4.21 -22.65 0.87
N SER A 25 -2.97 -22.24 1.14
CA SER A 25 -1.79 -23.10 0.94
C SER A 25 -1.65 -24.17 2.04
N PRO A 26 -0.94 -25.29 1.74
CA PRO A 26 -0.68 -26.35 2.73
C PRO A 26 0.02 -25.85 4.00
N ALA A 27 0.83 -24.79 3.91
CA ALA A 27 1.55 -24.22 5.04
C ALA A 27 0.63 -23.75 6.18
N TYR A 28 -0.56 -23.25 5.85
CA TYR A 28 -1.53 -22.75 6.84
C TYR A 28 -2.58 -23.80 7.22
N LYS A 29 -2.72 -24.88 6.46
CA LYS A 29 -3.78 -25.88 6.66
C LYS A 29 -3.81 -26.44 8.09
N GLN A 30 -2.63 -26.82 8.61
CA GLN A 30 -2.53 -27.40 9.97
C GLN A 30 -2.80 -26.32 11.05
N ILE A 31 -2.33 -25.10 10.86
CA ILE A 31 -2.57 -23.99 11.78
C ILE A 31 -4.06 -23.68 11.85
N ILE A 32 -4.73 -23.62 10.71
CA ILE A 32 -6.17 -23.35 10.62
C ILE A 32 -6.98 -24.49 11.27
N GLN A 33 -6.63 -25.74 10.99
CA GLN A 33 -7.30 -26.90 11.58
C GLN A 33 -7.16 -26.98 13.10
N ASN A 34 -6.01 -26.59 13.63
CA ASN A 34 -5.74 -26.61 15.07
C ASN A 34 -6.22 -25.33 15.79
N SER A 35 -6.78 -24.37 15.04
CA SER A 35 -7.27 -23.13 15.64
C SER A 35 -8.58 -23.35 16.39
N ASN A 36 -8.62 -22.88 17.63
CA ASN A 36 -9.84 -22.83 18.44
C ASN A 36 -10.74 -21.64 18.11
N LYS A 37 -10.37 -20.83 17.14
CA LYS A 37 -11.16 -19.68 16.72
C LYS A 37 -12.36 -20.13 15.93
N ARG A 38 -13.54 -19.63 16.34
CA ARG A 38 -14.82 -20.02 15.75
C ARG A 38 -15.24 -19.09 14.61
N HIS A 39 -14.82 -17.81 14.66
CA HIS A 39 -15.18 -16.83 13.64
C HIS A 39 -14.06 -16.70 12.60
N PRO A 40 -14.37 -16.85 11.28
CA PRO A 40 -13.36 -16.79 10.23
C PRO A 40 -12.58 -15.47 10.18
N LYS A 41 -13.22 -14.35 10.50
CA LYS A 41 -12.59 -13.02 10.54
C LYS A 41 -11.51 -12.95 11.63
N ASP A 42 -11.76 -13.49 12.82
CA ASP A 42 -10.78 -13.49 13.91
C ASP A 42 -9.55 -14.32 13.54
N LEU A 43 -9.77 -15.47 12.91
CA LEU A 43 -8.67 -16.32 12.44
C LEU A 43 -7.86 -15.63 11.34
N TYR A 44 -8.55 -15.04 10.37
CA TYR A 44 -7.90 -14.25 9.33
C TYR A 44 -7.02 -13.15 9.91
N GLU A 45 -7.53 -12.37 10.85
CA GLU A 45 -6.80 -11.27 11.45
C GLU A 45 -5.56 -11.73 12.22
N ILE A 46 -5.69 -12.81 13.02
CA ILE A 46 -4.55 -13.38 13.75
C ILE A 46 -3.44 -13.78 12.77
N LEU A 47 -3.79 -14.52 11.72
CA LEU A 47 -2.80 -14.97 10.74
C LEU A 47 -2.20 -13.80 9.97
N ALA A 48 -3.01 -12.86 9.51
CA ALA A 48 -2.55 -11.71 8.76
C ALA A 48 -1.62 -10.81 9.59
N THR A 49 -2.00 -10.48 10.83
CA THR A 49 -1.16 -9.63 11.69
C THR A 49 0.13 -10.31 12.11
N GLN A 50 0.11 -11.63 12.31
CA GLN A 50 1.32 -12.40 12.57
C GLN A 50 2.27 -12.41 11.38
N ASP A 51 1.77 -12.62 10.17
CA ASP A 51 2.57 -12.60 8.95
C ASP A 51 3.18 -11.22 8.70
N ILE A 52 2.40 -10.16 8.88
CA ILE A 52 2.90 -8.78 8.77
C ILE A 52 3.99 -8.51 9.80
N LYS A 53 3.80 -8.94 11.04
CA LYS A 53 4.82 -8.80 12.09
C LYS A 53 6.12 -9.51 11.74
N ILE A 54 6.02 -10.75 11.24
CA ILE A 54 7.19 -11.52 10.78
C ILE A 54 7.89 -10.82 9.62
N ALA A 55 7.13 -10.31 8.64
CA ALA A 55 7.69 -9.57 7.51
C ALA A 55 8.38 -8.28 7.97
N ALA A 56 7.73 -7.51 8.86
CA ALA A 56 8.28 -6.29 9.43
C ALA A 56 9.58 -6.54 10.21
N CYS A 57 9.64 -7.60 11.04
CA CYS A 57 10.86 -8.01 11.72
C CYS A 57 12.01 -8.29 10.74
N LYS A 58 11.73 -8.99 9.65
CA LYS A 58 12.76 -9.31 8.64
C LYS A 58 13.29 -8.09 7.90
N MET A 59 12.46 -7.07 7.72
CA MET A 59 12.81 -5.83 7.04
C MET A 59 13.31 -4.73 7.99
N LEU A 60 13.37 -5.00 9.29
CA LEU A 60 13.74 -4.00 10.30
C LEU A 60 15.16 -3.45 10.09
N LYS A 61 16.09 -4.26 9.58
CA LYS A 61 17.44 -3.81 9.25
C LYS A 61 17.44 -2.78 8.13
N ASN A 62 16.66 -3.01 7.06
CA ASN A 62 16.52 -2.04 5.97
C ASN A 62 15.92 -0.73 6.51
N TYR A 63 14.85 -0.83 7.30
CA TYR A 63 14.22 0.32 7.93
C TYR A 63 15.19 1.13 8.80
N ALA A 64 15.95 0.46 9.67
CA ALA A 64 16.93 1.12 10.55
C ALA A 64 18.07 1.81 9.78
N ASN A 65 18.40 1.31 8.58
CA ASN A 65 19.40 1.90 7.70
C ASN A 65 18.85 3.00 6.77
N GLY A 66 17.56 3.32 6.86
CA GLY A 66 16.90 4.27 5.94
C GLY A 66 16.66 3.73 4.53
N ASP A 67 16.77 2.42 4.32
CA ASP A 67 16.52 1.73 3.06
C ASP A 67 15.11 1.14 3.02
N ASP A 68 14.10 2.02 3.08
CA ASP A 68 12.68 1.67 3.18
C ASP A 68 12.35 0.69 4.32
N GLY A 69 12.23 -0.59 4.07
CA GLY A 69 11.94 -1.63 5.07
C GLY A 69 10.49 -1.65 5.55
N PHE A 70 9.58 -0.95 4.87
CA PHE A 70 8.18 -0.88 5.28
C PHE A 70 7.35 -2.07 4.83
N VAL A 71 6.38 -2.43 5.66
CA VAL A 71 5.36 -3.45 5.37
C VAL A 71 3.98 -2.85 5.61
N SER A 72 3.04 -3.06 4.68
CA SER A 72 1.69 -2.49 4.79
C SER A 72 0.63 -3.54 5.08
N ILE A 73 -0.31 -3.21 5.98
CA ILE A 73 -1.55 -3.96 6.25
C ILE A 73 -2.77 -3.06 6.02
N GLU A 74 -3.80 -3.59 5.40
CA GLU A 74 -5.02 -2.85 5.06
C GLU A 74 -6.06 -2.97 6.18
N VAL A 75 -6.74 -1.86 6.50
CA VAL A 75 -7.92 -1.87 7.38
C VAL A 75 -9.06 -2.69 6.76
N ASP A 76 -10.04 -3.10 7.55
CA ASP A 76 -11.22 -3.80 7.03
C ASP A 76 -11.91 -2.94 5.95
N PRO A 77 -12.04 -3.44 4.70
CA PRO A 77 -12.67 -2.70 3.62
C PRO A 77 -14.14 -2.32 3.88
N ASN A 78 -14.82 -3.02 4.78
CA ASN A 78 -16.18 -2.68 5.18
C ASN A 78 -16.27 -1.37 5.96
N LEU A 79 -15.16 -0.84 6.48
CA LEU A 79 -15.09 0.43 7.19
C LEU A 79 -14.83 1.63 6.29
N SER A 80 -14.74 1.43 4.97
CA SER A 80 -14.33 2.48 4.01
C SER A 80 -15.22 3.72 3.96
N GLY A 81 -16.45 3.64 4.45
CA GLY A 81 -17.40 4.74 4.60
C GLY A 81 -17.55 5.30 6.03
N GLU A 82 -16.68 4.87 6.97
CA GLU A 82 -16.81 5.15 8.40
C GLU A 82 -15.49 5.71 8.96
N THR A 83 -15.35 7.05 9.00
CA THR A 83 -14.09 7.70 9.43
C THR A 83 -13.63 7.23 10.81
N ALA A 84 -14.50 7.30 11.82
CA ALA A 84 -14.15 6.96 13.20
C ALA A 84 -13.71 5.51 13.33
N ALA A 85 -14.47 4.58 12.75
CA ALA A 85 -14.17 3.15 12.77
C ALA A 85 -12.85 2.83 12.03
N THR A 86 -12.57 3.51 10.92
CA THR A 86 -11.31 3.37 10.18
C THR A 86 -10.11 3.85 11.01
N ILE A 87 -10.25 4.96 11.74
CA ILE A 87 -9.20 5.48 12.63
C ILE A 87 -8.94 4.49 13.78
N GLU A 88 -9.99 4.03 14.45
CA GLU A 88 -9.87 3.07 15.56
C GLU A 88 -9.23 1.77 15.11
N GLU A 89 -9.64 1.24 13.97
CA GLU A 89 -9.06 0.04 13.37
C GLU A 89 -7.59 0.22 13.02
N GLY A 90 -7.23 1.36 12.41
CA GLY A 90 -5.84 1.68 12.08
C GLY A 90 -4.94 1.75 13.31
N ILE A 91 -5.39 2.41 14.38
CA ILE A 91 -4.69 2.46 15.67
C ILE A 91 -4.56 1.06 16.28
N ARG A 92 -5.65 0.29 16.26
CA ARG A 92 -5.72 -1.06 16.82
C ARG A 92 -4.73 -2.00 16.13
N LEU A 93 -4.72 -2.03 14.79
CA LEU A 93 -3.80 -2.84 14.00
C LEU A 93 -2.34 -2.43 14.22
N HIS A 94 -2.06 -1.13 14.24
CA HIS A 94 -0.72 -0.62 14.51
C HIS A 94 -0.21 -1.09 15.88
N ASN A 95 -1.02 -0.95 16.92
CA ASN A 95 -0.68 -1.36 18.29
C ASN A 95 -0.55 -2.89 18.43
N LEU A 96 -1.43 -3.65 17.76
CA LEU A 96 -1.41 -5.11 17.78
C LEU A 96 -0.14 -5.67 17.14
N ILE A 97 0.27 -5.13 16.02
CA ILE A 97 1.49 -5.55 15.32
C ILE A 97 2.73 -5.03 16.07
N SER A 98 2.67 -3.81 16.59
CA SER A 98 3.71 -3.18 17.42
C SER A 98 5.11 -3.22 16.78
N MET A 99 5.19 -2.75 15.51
CA MET A 99 6.44 -2.65 14.76
C MET A 99 6.57 -1.26 14.13
N PRO A 100 7.75 -0.61 14.21
CA PRO A 100 7.93 0.78 13.75
C PRO A 100 7.84 0.95 12.22
N ASN A 101 8.06 -0.11 11.48
CA ASN A 101 8.08 -0.14 10.03
C ASN A 101 6.79 -0.70 9.40
N VAL A 102 5.67 -0.56 10.10
CA VAL A 102 4.36 -0.94 9.57
C VAL A 102 3.59 0.30 9.14
N MET A 103 3.05 0.27 7.94
CA MET A 103 2.11 1.25 7.40
C MET A 103 0.69 0.72 7.44
N ILE A 104 -0.24 1.54 7.89
CA ILE A 104 -1.67 1.24 7.81
C ILE A 104 -2.19 1.65 6.44
N LYS A 105 -2.78 0.71 5.72
CA LYS A 105 -3.28 0.92 4.38
C LYS A 105 -4.75 1.29 4.40
N ILE A 106 -5.09 2.46 3.81
CA ILE A 106 -6.42 3.07 3.86
C ILE A 106 -6.88 3.39 2.43
N PRO A 107 -8.11 3.02 2.04
CA PRO A 107 -8.66 3.37 0.74
C PRO A 107 -8.92 4.88 0.61
N ALA A 108 -8.72 5.42 -0.60
CA ALA A 108 -8.91 6.83 -0.93
C ALA A 108 -10.41 7.16 -1.12
N THR A 109 -11.13 7.21 -0.02
CA THR A 109 -12.51 7.69 0.09
C THR A 109 -12.54 9.02 0.86
N LYS A 110 -13.66 9.73 0.86
CA LYS A 110 -13.82 10.96 1.64
C LYS A 110 -13.50 10.71 3.12
N GLU A 111 -14.05 9.66 3.68
CA GLU A 111 -13.85 9.22 5.07
C GLU A 111 -12.42 8.74 5.31
N GLY A 112 -11.83 8.10 4.28
CA GLY A 112 -10.43 7.64 4.30
C GLY A 112 -9.43 8.79 4.40
N TYR A 113 -9.66 9.94 3.74
CA TYR A 113 -8.75 11.09 3.84
C TYR A 113 -8.69 11.65 5.26
N GLU A 114 -9.83 11.74 5.94
CA GLU A 114 -9.88 12.18 7.34
C GLU A 114 -9.13 11.17 8.25
N ALA A 115 -9.31 9.88 8.00
CA ALA A 115 -8.60 8.82 8.74
C ALA A 115 -7.08 8.87 8.49
N MET A 116 -6.64 9.10 7.25
CA MET A 116 -5.21 9.25 6.92
C MET A 116 -4.58 10.40 7.69
N SER A 117 -5.21 11.59 7.70
CA SER A 117 -4.76 12.74 8.46
C SER A 117 -4.67 12.43 9.96
N ALA A 118 -5.70 11.80 10.52
CA ALA A 118 -5.76 11.48 11.94
C ALA A 118 -4.70 10.47 12.39
N LEU A 119 -4.36 9.47 11.55
CA LEU A 119 -3.29 8.50 11.84
C LEU A 119 -1.90 9.13 11.70
N MET A 120 -1.65 9.92 10.65
CA MET A 120 -0.40 10.67 10.50
C MET A 120 -0.16 11.60 11.68
N ALA A 121 -1.21 12.31 12.18
CA ALA A 121 -1.14 13.16 13.36
C ALA A 121 -0.76 12.42 14.66
N ARG A 122 -0.83 11.09 14.66
CA ARG A 122 -0.43 10.21 15.77
C ARG A 122 0.93 9.54 15.55
N GLY A 123 1.63 9.87 14.47
CA GLY A 123 2.92 9.25 14.13
C GLY A 123 2.80 7.89 13.45
N ILE A 124 1.61 7.50 13.01
CA ILE A 124 1.39 6.24 12.29
C ILE A 124 1.58 6.47 10.81
N SER A 125 2.51 5.74 10.20
CA SER A 125 2.76 5.77 8.76
C SER A 125 1.57 5.17 7.98
N VAL A 126 1.23 5.81 6.85
CA VAL A 126 0.01 5.47 6.09
C VAL A 126 0.33 5.14 4.63
N ASN A 127 -0.34 4.12 4.10
CA ASN A 127 -0.37 3.78 2.69
C ASN A 127 -1.78 4.07 2.13
N ALA A 128 -1.94 5.21 1.44
CA ALA A 128 -3.17 5.51 0.72
C ALA A 128 -3.32 4.58 -0.48
N THR A 129 -4.44 3.86 -0.57
CA THR A 129 -4.63 2.84 -1.62
C THR A 129 -5.86 3.09 -2.49
N LEU A 130 -5.94 2.36 -3.59
CA LEU A 130 -6.99 2.49 -4.59
C LEU A 130 -7.03 3.88 -5.24
N ILE A 131 -5.85 4.41 -5.54
CA ILE A 131 -5.72 5.67 -6.25
C ILE A 131 -5.81 5.43 -7.76
N PHE A 132 -6.81 6.03 -8.38
CA PHE A 132 -7.09 5.94 -9.82
C PHE A 132 -7.14 7.30 -10.51
N SER A 133 -7.24 8.40 -9.75
CA SER A 133 -7.35 9.73 -10.35
C SER A 133 -6.40 10.74 -9.71
N PRO A 134 -6.03 11.80 -10.48
CA PRO A 134 -5.29 12.94 -9.94
C PRO A 134 -5.96 13.59 -8.72
N ASP A 135 -7.28 13.69 -8.70
CA ASP A 135 -7.99 14.32 -7.59
C ASP A 135 -7.92 13.48 -6.31
N GLN A 136 -7.97 12.13 -6.42
CA GLN A 136 -7.73 11.28 -5.26
C GLN A 136 -6.31 11.48 -4.71
N ALA A 137 -5.31 11.59 -5.57
CA ALA A 137 -3.93 11.85 -5.14
C ALA A 137 -3.78 13.19 -4.42
N LYS A 138 -4.38 14.26 -4.95
CA LYS A 138 -4.39 15.59 -4.33
C LYS A 138 -5.06 15.58 -2.96
N ASN A 139 -6.21 14.90 -2.81
CA ASN A 139 -6.88 14.77 -1.52
C ASN A 139 -6.04 14.00 -0.49
N CYS A 140 -5.32 12.95 -0.92
CA CYS A 140 -4.36 12.25 -0.06
C CYS A 140 -3.21 13.16 0.37
N LEU A 141 -2.67 13.97 -0.55
CA LEU A 141 -1.59 14.91 -0.25
C LEU A 141 -2.00 15.94 0.79
N GLU A 142 -3.19 16.54 0.66
CA GLU A 142 -3.70 17.48 1.66
C GLU A 142 -3.92 16.79 3.01
N ALA A 143 -4.49 15.57 3.03
CA ALA A 143 -4.65 14.80 4.26
C ALA A 143 -3.30 14.50 4.95
N PHE A 144 -2.30 14.10 4.18
CA PHE A 144 -0.96 13.83 4.71
C PHE A 144 -0.26 15.10 5.20
N LYS A 145 -0.41 16.22 4.49
CA LYS A 145 0.11 17.53 4.90
C LYS A 145 -0.49 17.98 6.24
N GLU A 146 -1.82 17.90 6.37
CA GLU A 146 -2.51 18.25 7.61
C GLU A 146 -2.08 17.34 8.78
N GLY A 147 -2.07 16.02 8.56
CA GLY A 147 -1.63 15.06 9.57
C GLY A 147 -0.17 15.27 9.99
N SER A 148 0.72 15.48 9.01
CA SER A 148 2.14 15.77 9.27
C SER A 148 2.33 17.06 10.05
N LYS A 149 1.61 18.14 9.71
CA LYS A 149 1.62 19.40 10.43
C LYS A 149 1.14 19.25 11.88
N ALA A 150 0.05 18.51 12.08
CA ALA A 150 -0.47 18.23 13.42
C ALA A 150 0.50 17.39 14.25
N TYR A 151 1.20 16.42 13.64
CA TYR A 151 2.26 15.65 14.30
C TYR A 151 3.43 16.55 14.71
N ALA A 152 3.98 17.32 13.78
CA ALA A 152 5.12 18.21 14.05
C ALA A 152 4.84 19.27 15.13
N SER A 153 3.57 19.70 15.27
CA SER A 153 3.19 20.65 16.31
C SER A 153 3.21 20.07 17.73
N ARG A 154 3.18 18.75 17.87
CA ARG A 154 3.14 18.04 19.16
C ARG A 154 4.45 17.38 19.53
N PHE A 155 5.23 16.99 18.52
CA PHE A 155 6.45 16.20 18.70
C PHE A 155 7.62 16.93 18.04
N VAL A 156 8.52 17.45 18.84
CA VAL A 156 9.74 18.14 18.38
C VAL A 156 10.86 17.11 18.25
N ASP A 157 11.70 17.26 17.23
CA ASP A 157 12.88 16.40 16.97
C ASP A 157 12.58 14.90 16.82
N THR A 158 11.40 14.57 16.32
CA THR A 158 11.01 13.18 16.04
C THR A 158 10.96 12.90 14.56
N THR A 159 11.16 11.63 14.20
CA THR A 159 11.01 11.18 12.81
C THR A 159 9.57 11.33 12.35
N MET A 160 9.36 12.03 11.24
CA MET A 160 8.05 12.20 10.63
C MET A 160 7.47 10.85 10.17
N PRO A 161 6.17 10.60 10.41
CA PRO A 161 5.51 9.45 9.84
C PRO A 161 5.57 9.51 8.31
N LYS A 162 5.74 8.37 7.66
CA LYS A 162 5.85 8.27 6.21
C LYS A 162 4.49 8.03 5.57
N GLY A 163 4.27 8.65 4.43
CA GLY A 163 3.11 8.43 3.57
C GLY A 163 3.51 7.81 2.24
N VAL A 164 2.71 6.89 1.72
CA VAL A 164 2.80 6.50 0.32
C VAL A 164 1.42 6.57 -0.32
N ILE A 165 1.39 6.96 -1.60
CA ILE A 165 0.18 7.03 -2.42
C ILE A 165 0.27 5.91 -3.45
N SER A 166 -0.52 4.85 -3.25
CA SER A 166 -0.52 3.65 -4.09
C SER A 166 -1.40 3.84 -5.32
N VAL A 167 -0.76 4.25 -6.42
CA VAL A 167 -1.39 4.50 -7.72
C VAL A 167 -1.57 3.18 -8.47
N PHE A 168 -2.81 2.88 -8.85
CA PHE A 168 -3.16 1.63 -9.53
C PHE A 168 -2.99 1.77 -11.04
N VAL A 169 -2.21 0.88 -11.66
CA VAL A 169 -1.77 0.99 -13.05
C VAL A 169 -2.55 0.07 -13.99
N SER A 170 -2.31 -1.22 -13.94
CA SER A 170 -2.78 -2.17 -14.95
C SER A 170 -4.31 -2.34 -15.04
N ARG A 171 -5.05 -1.87 -14.05
CA ARG A 171 -6.52 -1.97 -14.06
C ARG A 171 -7.16 -1.11 -15.12
N PHE A 172 -6.55 0.03 -15.48
CA PHE A 172 -7.01 0.88 -16.57
C PHE A 172 -6.94 0.13 -17.90
N ASP A 173 -5.77 -0.40 -18.22
CA ASP A 173 -5.52 -1.05 -19.49
C ASP A 173 -6.38 -2.31 -19.62
N ARG A 174 -6.49 -3.14 -18.56
CA ARG A 174 -7.42 -4.28 -18.56
C ARG A 174 -8.89 -3.90 -18.82
N LYS A 175 -9.29 -2.69 -18.47
CA LYS A 175 -10.66 -2.22 -18.68
C LYS A 175 -10.86 -1.59 -20.06
N LEU A 176 -9.83 -0.95 -20.60
CA LEU A 176 -9.92 -0.05 -21.74
C LEU A 176 -9.27 -0.60 -23.03
N ASP A 177 -8.31 -1.51 -22.93
CA ASP A 177 -7.51 -1.96 -24.08
C ASP A 177 -8.36 -2.55 -25.19
N GLU A 178 -9.40 -3.30 -24.89
CA GLU A 178 -10.32 -3.82 -25.91
C GLU A 178 -11.00 -2.70 -26.71
N THR A 179 -11.44 -1.65 -25.99
CA THR A 179 -12.06 -0.46 -26.61
C THR A 179 -11.04 0.34 -27.42
N MET A 180 -9.81 0.44 -26.91
CA MET A 180 -8.72 1.15 -27.60
C MET A 180 -8.34 0.42 -28.88
N ALA A 181 -8.14 -0.88 -28.82
CA ALA A 181 -7.83 -1.69 -29.99
C ALA A 181 -8.93 -1.62 -31.08
N ALA A 182 -10.20 -1.66 -30.68
CA ALA A 182 -11.32 -1.52 -31.62
C ALA A 182 -11.33 -0.17 -32.34
N LYS A 183 -10.70 0.86 -31.77
CA LYS A 183 -10.52 2.19 -32.37
C LYS A 183 -9.15 2.39 -33.03
N SER A 184 -8.35 1.34 -33.20
CA SER A 184 -6.97 1.40 -33.69
C SER A 184 -6.07 2.34 -32.89
N LEU A 185 -6.30 2.47 -31.60
CA LEU A 185 -5.50 3.27 -30.68
C LEU A 185 -4.51 2.36 -29.90
N PRO A 186 -3.37 2.91 -29.44
CA PRO A 186 -2.41 2.16 -28.64
C PRO A 186 -3.04 1.57 -27.37
N THR A 187 -2.66 0.33 -27.03
CA THR A 187 -3.06 -0.38 -25.82
C THR A 187 -1.95 -0.42 -24.78
N GLY A 188 -2.26 -0.74 -23.52
CA GLY A 188 -1.27 -0.89 -22.45
C GLY A 188 -0.62 0.41 -21.98
N GLN A 189 -1.17 1.57 -22.31
CA GLN A 189 -0.54 2.89 -22.04
C GLN A 189 -1.36 3.80 -21.11
N ILE A 190 -2.66 3.64 -21.05
CA ILE A 190 -3.52 4.56 -20.28
C ILE A 190 -3.15 4.53 -18.81
N GLY A 191 -2.94 3.32 -18.26
CA GLY A 191 -2.51 3.14 -16.87
C GLY A 191 -1.18 3.82 -16.58
N ILE A 192 -0.21 3.69 -17.49
CA ILE A 192 1.11 4.31 -17.38
C ILE A 192 1.00 5.84 -17.43
N MET A 193 0.30 6.39 -18.41
CA MET A 193 0.14 7.85 -18.58
C MET A 193 -0.56 8.47 -17.36
N ASN A 194 -1.61 7.85 -16.85
CA ASN A 194 -2.29 8.31 -15.65
C ASN A 194 -1.38 8.23 -14.41
N ALA A 195 -0.65 7.14 -14.25
CA ALA A 195 0.27 6.97 -13.12
C ALA A 195 1.45 7.95 -13.16
N ALA A 196 2.01 8.21 -14.35
CA ALA A 196 3.06 9.21 -14.54
C ALA A 196 2.57 10.63 -14.22
N ASN A 197 1.37 10.99 -14.68
CA ASN A 197 0.76 12.28 -14.34
C ASN A 197 0.54 12.43 -12.82
N ILE A 198 0.05 11.41 -12.16
CA ILE A 198 -0.13 11.43 -10.69
C ILE A 198 1.23 11.53 -9.98
N TYR A 199 2.25 10.82 -10.45
CA TYR A 199 3.61 10.93 -9.91
C TYR A 199 4.11 12.38 -9.93
N HIS A 200 3.99 13.07 -11.05
CA HIS A 200 4.41 14.48 -11.15
C HIS A 200 3.63 15.38 -10.19
N ILE A 201 2.33 15.17 -10.04
CA ILE A 201 1.51 15.91 -9.05
C ILE A 201 2.05 15.70 -7.62
N ILE A 202 2.44 14.47 -7.26
CA ILE A 202 2.96 14.16 -5.93
C ILE A 202 4.33 14.80 -5.70
N GLU A 203 5.24 14.70 -6.68
CA GLU A 203 6.58 15.30 -6.58
C GLU A 203 6.51 16.84 -6.54
N ASP A 204 5.67 17.45 -7.39
CA ASP A 204 5.49 18.91 -7.44
C ASP A 204 4.84 19.48 -6.17
N PHE A 205 4.06 18.66 -5.44
CA PHE A 205 3.48 19.06 -4.16
C PHE A 205 4.53 19.20 -3.04
N GLY A 206 5.63 18.47 -3.12
CA GLY A 206 6.85 18.66 -2.35
C GLY A 206 6.80 18.22 -0.89
N LEU A 207 6.00 17.22 -0.51
CA LEU A 207 6.05 16.62 0.83
C LEU A 207 7.18 15.59 0.93
N GLU A 208 8.25 15.93 1.66
CA GLU A 208 9.45 15.09 1.79
C GLU A 208 9.20 13.70 2.44
N ASN A 209 8.15 13.59 3.23
CA ASN A 209 7.78 12.35 3.90
C ASN A 209 6.74 11.52 3.12
N VAL A 210 6.38 11.92 1.89
CA VAL A 210 5.37 11.25 1.05
C VAL A 210 5.97 10.87 -0.29
N ARG A 211 5.70 9.65 -0.75
CA ARG A 211 6.21 9.12 -2.03
C ARG A 211 5.11 8.42 -2.83
N THR A 212 5.29 8.41 -4.14
CA THR A 212 4.46 7.60 -5.04
C THR A 212 4.84 6.12 -4.93
N LEU A 213 3.82 5.27 -4.83
CA LEU A 213 3.96 3.82 -4.96
C LEU A 213 3.11 3.35 -6.14
N PHE A 214 3.75 2.77 -7.16
CA PHE A 214 3.03 2.17 -8.28
C PHE A 214 2.57 0.76 -7.90
N ALA A 215 1.25 0.59 -7.88
CA ALA A 215 0.58 -0.63 -7.45
C ALA A 215 -0.19 -1.27 -8.62
N SER A 216 -0.55 -2.55 -8.47
CA SER A 216 -1.22 -3.29 -9.55
C SER A 216 -0.42 -3.26 -10.86
N THR A 217 0.87 -3.53 -10.77
CA THR A 217 1.81 -3.52 -11.90
C THR A 217 1.95 -4.89 -12.59
N GLY A 218 1.25 -5.90 -12.10
CA GLY A 218 1.24 -7.23 -12.74
C GLY A 218 0.50 -7.19 -14.07
N VAL A 219 1.13 -7.69 -15.13
CA VAL A 219 0.51 -7.90 -16.43
C VAL A 219 -0.47 -9.07 -16.35
N LYS A 220 -1.65 -8.89 -16.92
CA LYS A 220 -2.68 -9.94 -17.04
C LYS A 220 -3.00 -10.13 -18.53
N GLY A 221 -2.88 -11.36 -19.03
CA GLY A 221 -3.08 -11.70 -20.44
C GLY A 221 -1.79 -11.74 -21.26
N GLY A 222 -1.86 -12.23 -22.51
CA GLY A 222 -0.71 -12.36 -23.40
C GLY A 222 -0.53 -11.11 -24.26
N GLY A 223 0.70 -10.63 -24.41
CA GLY A 223 1.03 -9.52 -25.32
C GLY A 223 2.04 -8.52 -24.73
N LEU A 224 2.04 -8.34 -23.42
CA LEU A 224 3.02 -7.51 -22.71
C LEU A 224 3.95 -8.40 -21.87
N ARG A 225 5.19 -7.96 -21.70
CA ARG A 225 6.13 -8.63 -20.80
C ARG A 225 5.64 -8.52 -19.35
N GLY A 226 5.89 -9.53 -18.51
CA GLY A 226 5.47 -9.54 -17.11
C GLY A 226 5.94 -8.35 -16.28
N ASP A 227 7.11 -7.77 -16.63
CA ASP A 227 7.73 -6.62 -15.99
C ASP A 227 7.39 -5.26 -16.66
N TYR A 228 6.48 -5.23 -17.62
CA TYR A 228 6.21 -4.07 -18.47
C TYR A 228 5.93 -2.80 -17.65
N TYR A 229 4.91 -2.82 -16.80
CA TYR A 229 4.52 -1.63 -16.02
C TYR A 229 5.61 -1.19 -15.04
N VAL A 230 6.36 -2.11 -14.47
CA VAL A 230 7.47 -1.78 -13.56
C VAL A 230 8.56 -1.01 -14.31
N ARG A 231 8.92 -1.47 -15.51
CA ARG A 231 9.97 -0.82 -16.31
C ARG A 231 9.58 0.57 -16.79
N GLU A 232 8.33 0.74 -17.23
CA GLU A 232 7.81 2.04 -17.70
C GLU A 232 7.66 3.07 -16.57
N LEU A 233 7.58 2.63 -15.30
CA LEU A 233 7.34 3.48 -14.13
C LEU A 233 8.52 3.46 -13.14
N MET A 234 9.75 3.37 -13.64
CA MET A 234 10.97 3.50 -12.84
C MET A 234 11.34 4.98 -12.67
N TYR A 235 10.59 5.71 -11.87
CA TYR A 235 10.85 7.11 -11.58
C TYR A 235 11.71 7.29 -10.33
N LYS A 236 12.43 8.43 -10.26
CA LYS A 236 13.20 8.81 -9.08
C LYS A 236 12.27 8.92 -7.88
N ASN A 237 12.73 8.53 -6.70
CA ASN A 237 11.97 8.61 -5.44
C ASN A 237 10.62 7.88 -5.44
N SER A 238 10.39 6.97 -6.38
CA SER A 238 9.18 6.15 -6.44
C SER A 238 9.40 4.74 -5.89
N ILE A 239 8.32 4.06 -5.60
CA ILE A 239 8.28 2.67 -5.15
C ILE A 239 7.48 1.87 -6.17
N ASN A 240 7.94 0.69 -6.52
CA ASN A 240 7.19 -0.26 -7.33
C ASN A 240 6.85 -1.50 -6.50
N THR A 241 5.60 -1.94 -6.55
CA THR A 241 5.21 -3.25 -6.07
C THR A 241 4.87 -4.15 -7.24
N ALA A 242 5.46 -5.33 -7.28
CA ALA A 242 5.19 -6.32 -8.31
C ALA A 242 4.82 -7.67 -7.67
N PRO A 243 3.97 -8.48 -8.31
CA PRO A 243 3.79 -9.87 -7.90
C PRO A 243 5.10 -10.66 -8.10
N ILE A 244 5.29 -11.73 -7.33
CA ILE A 244 6.49 -12.57 -7.37
C ILE A 244 6.47 -13.53 -8.57
N GLU A 245 5.38 -13.59 -9.32
CA GLU A 245 5.17 -14.51 -10.46
C GLU A 245 6.03 -14.16 -11.66
#